data_aa4a5a0c9ce5822028b91d559ae6c3db
#
_entry.id   aa4a5a0c9ce5822028b91d559ae6c3db
#
_cell.length_a   1.000
_cell.length_b   1.000
_cell.length_c   1.000
_cell.angle_alpha   90.00
_cell.angle_beta   90.00
_cell.angle_gamma   90.00
#
_symmetry.space_group_name_H-M   'P 1'
#
loop_
_entity.id
_entity.type
_entity.pdbx_description
1 polymer ?
#
loop_
_entity_poly.entity_id
_entity_poly.type
_entity_poly.pdbx_seq_one_letter_code
_entity_poly.pdbx_strand_id
1 'polypeptide(L)'
;MNPAVQGYTAAVVDMTTADARAELASDVGAVDRLLRTNADLHAALTDVAVSSRARRAVVLELLATKVSEPAARLCAFAAGAVHAQEVPAAISWVANRLRQVAEQGTVTEEALGHREARERVGGYASAVFEDLSVPELESVEDELFRFARIVGATPELRAALGDRDLPTSLRRGVVDDLLAGKVHPATLRLADYAIVGGRPRDVVGTLDWLVEQVADARGWRVARVRAGQEVDAEERRVLSERLSRLAGAPGELQVTVDPALLAGVSVEIGDLELDATARGRLDRLREHVAAKGWTDLGFGRSVRSAHEEQAGQGRPPGQGGEDEGAGGPAGTGRETRGTEESRGS
;
A
#
# COMPACT_ATOMS: atom_id res chain seq x y z
N MET A 1 0.69 11.81 17.12
CA MET A 1 0.01 11.90 15.81
C MET A 1 0.90 11.29 14.74
N ASN A 2 0.34 10.54 13.79
CA ASN A 2 1.13 9.90 12.72
C ASN A 2 1.86 10.95 11.87
N PRO A 3 3.19 10.87 11.70
CA PRO A 3 3.98 11.89 10.98
C PRO A 3 3.61 12.00 9.49
N ALA A 4 3.25 10.88 8.83
CA ALA A 4 2.83 10.93 7.43
C ALA A 4 1.53 11.74 7.24
N VAL A 5 0.58 11.64 8.18
CA VAL A 5 -0.65 12.44 8.14
C VAL A 5 -0.35 13.93 8.37
N GLN A 6 0.64 14.25 9.23
CA GLN A 6 1.10 15.63 9.40
C GLN A 6 1.64 16.20 8.08
N GLY A 7 2.53 15.47 7.42
CA GLY A 7 3.14 15.90 6.17
C GLY A 7 2.12 16.03 5.04
N TYR A 8 1.24 15.05 4.88
CA TYR A 8 0.17 15.13 3.88
C TYR A 8 -0.75 16.34 4.11
N THR A 9 -1.10 16.60 5.38
CA THR A 9 -1.90 17.79 5.74
C THR A 9 -1.18 19.08 5.37
N ALA A 10 0.12 19.18 5.63
CA ALA A 10 0.93 20.35 5.28
C ALA A 10 0.95 20.57 3.77
N ALA A 11 1.12 19.52 2.96
CA ALA A 11 1.10 19.61 1.50
C ALA A 11 -0.25 20.10 0.97
N VAL A 12 -1.36 19.55 1.47
CA VAL A 12 -2.70 19.98 1.06
C VAL A 12 -2.92 21.45 1.40
N VAL A 13 -2.46 21.92 2.56
CA VAL A 13 -2.53 23.34 2.96
C VAL A 13 -1.69 24.21 2.03
N ASP A 14 -0.47 23.80 1.67
CA ASP A 14 0.43 24.55 0.79
C ASP A 14 -0.11 24.64 -0.64
N MET A 15 -0.77 23.58 -1.11
CA MET A 15 -1.39 23.54 -2.45
C MET A 15 -2.75 24.23 -2.51
N THR A 16 -3.38 24.49 -1.36
CA THR A 16 -4.69 25.14 -1.26
C THR A 16 -4.54 26.65 -1.15
N THR A 17 -5.26 27.42 -1.96
CA THR A 17 -5.28 28.88 -1.88
C THR A 17 -5.82 29.37 -0.54
N ALA A 18 -5.40 30.57 -0.12
CA ALA A 18 -5.82 31.13 1.18
C ALA A 18 -7.36 31.16 1.34
N ASP A 19 -8.07 31.51 0.27
CA ASP A 19 -9.55 31.60 0.26
C ASP A 19 -10.20 30.21 0.40
N ALA A 20 -9.62 29.17 -0.20
CA ALA A 20 -10.17 27.81 -0.14
C ALA A 20 -9.81 27.05 1.16
N ARG A 21 -8.88 27.55 1.97
CA ARG A 21 -8.50 26.92 3.27
C ARG A 21 -9.64 26.91 4.27
N ALA A 22 -10.49 27.93 4.27
CA ALA A 22 -11.64 27.98 5.17
C ALA A 22 -12.69 26.92 4.79
N GLU A 23 -12.93 26.71 3.51
CA GLU A 23 -13.79 25.65 2.99
C GLU A 23 -13.23 24.26 3.33
N LEU A 24 -11.94 24.03 3.06
CA LEU A 24 -11.24 22.79 3.42
C LEU A 24 -11.37 22.47 4.92
N ALA A 25 -11.18 23.46 5.80
CA ALA A 25 -11.31 23.28 7.25
C ALA A 25 -12.77 22.97 7.67
N SER A 26 -13.75 23.62 7.00
CA SER A 26 -15.19 23.37 7.19
C SER A 26 -15.57 21.94 6.82
N ASP A 27 -15.10 21.48 5.65
CA ASP A 27 -15.38 20.16 5.08
C ASP A 27 -14.84 19.04 5.97
N VAL A 28 -13.55 19.11 6.31
CA VAL A 28 -12.94 18.11 7.20
C VAL A 28 -13.56 18.16 8.60
N GLY A 29 -13.93 19.35 9.08
CA GLY A 29 -14.69 19.51 10.32
C GLY A 29 -16.09 18.87 10.28
N ALA A 30 -16.75 18.86 9.11
CA ALA A 30 -18.02 18.15 8.92
C ALA A 30 -17.83 16.63 8.95
N VAL A 31 -16.75 16.12 8.33
CA VAL A 31 -16.40 14.69 8.37
C VAL A 31 -16.08 14.25 9.81
N ASP A 32 -15.34 15.03 10.58
CA ASP A 32 -15.05 14.75 12.00
C ASP A 32 -16.33 14.67 12.83
N ARG A 33 -17.27 15.61 12.65
CA ARG A 33 -18.58 15.57 13.33
C ARG A 33 -19.38 14.34 12.93
N LEU A 34 -19.42 14.01 11.63
CA LEU A 34 -20.14 12.84 11.12
C LEU A 34 -19.60 11.55 11.75
N LEU A 35 -18.28 11.41 11.85
CA LEU A 35 -17.64 10.24 12.46
C LEU A 35 -17.99 10.08 13.94
N ARG A 36 -18.16 11.19 14.66
CA ARG A 36 -18.53 11.17 16.09
C ARG A 36 -20.00 10.87 16.32
N THR A 37 -20.87 11.19 15.36
CA THR A 37 -22.34 11.08 15.52
C THR A 37 -22.92 9.82 14.86
N ASN A 38 -22.21 9.20 13.92
CA ASN A 38 -22.66 8.02 13.19
C ASN A 38 -21.90 6.78 13.67
N ALA A 39 -22.55 5.96 14.49
CA ALA A 39 -21.97 4.75 15.07
C ALA A 39 -21.58 3.70 14.02
N ASP A 40 -22.34 3.56 12.94
CA ASP A 40 -22.09 2.57 11.90
C ASP A 40 -20.84 2.94 11.10
N LEU A 41 -20.70 4.22 10.74
CA LEU A 41 -19.51 4.74 10.06
C LEU A 41 -18.27 4.61 10.96
N HIS A 42 -18.40 4.95 12.24
CA HIS A 42 -17.33 4.78 13.23
C HIS A 42 -16.89 3.32 13.31
N ALA A 43 -17.83 2.37 13.46
CA ALA A 43 -17.54 0.95 13.53
C ALA A 43 -16.85 0.43 12.26
N ALA A 44 -17.35 0.83 11.08
CA ALA A 44 -16.77 0.41 9.80
C ALA A 44 -15.31 0.90 9.61
N LEU A 45 -15.00 2.13 10.02
CA LEU A 45 -13.64 2.69 9.88
C LEU A 45 -12.66 2.24 10.96
N THR A 46 -13.17 1.78 12.12
CA THR A 46 -12.36 1.24 13.21
C THR A 46 -12.24 -0.28 13.18
N ASP A 47 -12.85 -0.95 12.21
CA ASP A 47 -12.76 -2.40 12.05
C ASP A 47 -11.34 -2.80 11.60
N VAL A 48 -10.67 -3.58 12.44
CA VAL A 48 -9.31 -4.08 12.19
C VAL A 48 -9.25 -5.13 11.07
N ALA A 49 -10.38 -5.75 10.71
CA ALA A 49 -10.46 -6.68 9.61
C ALA A 49 -10.40 -5.99 8.24
N VAL A 50 -10.71 -4.69 8.18
CA VAL A 50 -10.64 -3.89 6.96
C VAL A 50 -9.21 -3.41 6.75
N SER A 51 -8.61 -3.77 5.61
CA SER A 51 -7.25 -3.33 5.27
C SER A 51 -7.18 -1.80 5.13
N SER A 52 -6.00 -1.21 5.40
CA SER A 52 -5.75 0.23 5.24
C SER A 52 -6.11 0.74 3.84
N ARG A 53 -5.79 -0.05 2.80
CA ARG A 53 -6.13 0.27 1.41
C ARG A 53 -7.64 0.30 1.17
N ALA A 54 -8.37 -0.70 1.69
CA ALA A 54 -9.82 -0.75 1.58
C ALA A 54 -10.48 0.43 2.32
N ARG A 55 -10.01 0.76 3.54
CA ARG A 55 -10.50 1.94 4.27
C ARG A 55 -10.30 3.24 3.49
N ARG A 56 -9.08 3.44 2.93
CA ARG A 56 -8.79 4.61 2.08
C ARG A 56 -9.77 4.72 0.91
N ALA A 57 -9.98 3.62 0.18
CA ALA A 57 -10.88 3.58 -0.98
C ALA A 57 -12.33 3.89 -0.59
N VAL A 58 -12.83 3.26 0.49
CA VAL A 58 -14.20 3.48 1.00
C VAL A 58 -14.40 4.95 1.42
N VAL A 59 -13.45 5.54 2.16
CA VAL A 59 -13.56 6.94 2.58
C VAL A 59 -13.56 7.87 1.37
N LEU A 60 -12.69 7.63 0.39
CA LEU A 60 -12.62 8.44 -0.82
C LEU A 60 -13.95 8.38 -1.60
N GLU A 61 -14.52 7.19 -1.80
CA GLU A 61 -15.79 6.99 -2.49
C GLU A 61 -16.96 7.64 -1.75
N LEU A 62 -17.03 7.48 -0.44
CA LEU A 62 -18.09 8.07 0.39
C LEU A 62 -18.09 9.60 0.38
N LEU A 63 -16.92 10.21 0.29
CA LEU A 63 -16.73 11.65 0.39
C LEU A 63 -16.68 12.37 -0.97
N ALA A 64 -16.43 11.66 -2.07
CA ALA A 64 -16.17 12.21 -3.40
C ALA A 64 -17.20 13.26 -3.91
N THR A 65 -18.48 13.15 -3.48
CA THR A 65 -19.55 14.07 -3.89
C THR A 65 -20.09 14.93 -2.76
N LYS A 66 -19.49 14.88 -1.57
CA LYS A 66 -20.05 15.51 -0.35
C LYS A 66 -19.17 16.60 0.22
N VAL A 67 -17.89 16.59 -0.10
CA VAL A 67 -16.90 17.57 0.33
C VAL A 67 -15.98 17.90 -0.84
N SER A 68 -15.15 18.92 -0.69
CA SER A 68 -14.13 19.27 -1.68
C SER A 68 -13.15 18.11 -1.89
N GLU A 69 -12.61 17.99 -3.10
CA GLU A 69 -11.69 16.93 -3.47
C GLU A 69 -10.44 16.86 -2.54
N PRO A 70 -9.79 18.00 -2.19
CA PRO A 70 -8.68 17.98 -1.23
C PRO A 70 -9.10 17.46 0.15
N ALA A 71 -10.33 17.77 0.63
CA ALA A 71 -10.84 17.27 1.90
C ALA A 71 -11.08 15.74 1.85
N ALA A 72 -11.66 15.24 0.76
CA ALA A 72 -11.89 13.81 0.56
C ALA A 72 -10.57 13.03 0.53
N ARG A 73 -9.58 13.49 -0.24
CA ARG A 73 -8.23 12.88 -0.34
C ARG A 73 -7.53 12.88 1.02
N LEU A 74 -7.58 13.99 1.74
CA LEU A 74 -6.94 14.13 3.05
C LEU A 74 -7.56 13.18 4.09
N CYS A 75 -8.89 13.10 4.18
CA CYS A 75 -9.56 12.15 5.06
C CYS A 75 -9.29 10.70 4.68
N ALA A 76 -9.26 10.38 3.38
CA ALA A 76 -8.94 9.05 2.87
C ALA A 76 -7.48 8.66 3.18
N PHE A 77 -6.53 9.59 3.00
CA PHE A 77 -5.14 9.36 3.38
C PHE A 77 -5.01 9.11 4.88
N ALA A 78 -5.62 9.96 5.71
CA ALA A 78 -5.59 9.79 7.17
C ALA A 78 -6.16 8.42 7.59
N ALA A 79 -7.27 7.98 6.98
CA ALA A 79 -7.87 6.66 7.27
C ALA A 79 -7.00 5.48 6.82
N GLY A 80 -6.19 5.64 5.76
CA GLY A 80 -5.28 4.62 5.28
C GLY A 80 -3.93 4.57 5.99
N ALA A 81 -3.44 5.71 6.49
CA ALA A 81 -2.09 5.85 7.04
C ALA A 81 -1.95 5.45 8.52
N VAL A 82 -3.07 5.28 9.25
CA VAL A 82 -3.07 4.92 10.67
C VAL A 82 -3.73 3.57 10.92
N HIS A 83 -3.53 3.02 12.12
CA HIS A 83 -4.29 1.84 12.54
C HIS A 83 -5.78 2.14 12.62
N ALA A 84 -6.62 1.14 12.39
CA ALA A 84 -8.07 1.29 12.31
C ALA A 84 -8.65 2.07 13.51
N GLN A 85 -8.26 1.71 14.72
CA GLN A 85 -8.72 2.35 15.95
C GLN A 85 -8.28 3.81 16.12
N GLU A 86 -7.25 4.25 15.41
CA GLU A 86 -6.71 5.61 15.46
C GLU A 86 -7.35 6.56 14.44
N VAL A 87 -8.14 6.03 13.48
CA VAL A 87 -8.76 6.82 12.41
C VAL A 87 -9.56 8.02 12.92
N PRO A 88 -10.45 7.87 13.92
CA PRO A 88 -11.20 9.02 14.45
C PRO A 88 -10.30 10.10 15.04
N ALA A 89 -9.26 9.70 15.77
CA ALA A 89 -8.30 10.64 16.36
C ALA A 89 -7.48 11.35 15.28
N ALA A 90 -7.11 10.64 14.20
CA ALA A 90 -6.38 11.22 13.07
C ALA A 90 -7.22 12.29 12.35
N ILE A 91 -8.47 11.99 12.03
CA ILE A 91 -9.38 12.95 11.37
C ILE A 91 -9.65 14.15 12.28
N SER A 92 -9.87 13.93 13.59
CA SER A 92 -10.05 15.02 14.55
C SER A 92 -8.82 15.92 14.64
N TRP A 93 -7.62 15.35 14.61
CA TRP A 93 -6.39 16.12 14.59
C TRP A 93 -6.27 16.97 13.31
N VAL A 94 -6.55 16.38 12.14
CA VAL A 94 -6.54 17.11 10.85
C VAL A 94 -7.52 18.27 10.89
N ALA A 95 -8.77 18.04 11.34
CA ALA A 95 -9.78 19.09 11.45
C ALA A 95 -9.32 20.26 12.34
N ASN A 96 -8.70 19.95 13.49
CA ASN A 96 -8.16 20.97 14.39
C ASN A 96 -6.97 21.71 13.76
N ARG A 97 -6.08 21.00 13.08
CA ARG A 97 -4.91 21.58 12.41
C ARG A 97 -5.32 22.57 11.32
N LEU A 98 -6.28 22.18 10.46
CA LEU A 98 -6.80 23.04 9.40
C LEU A 98 -7.48 24.28 9.95
N ARG A 99 -8.23 24.15 11.06
CA ARG A 99 -8.83 25.30 11.75
C ARG A 99 -7.76 26.28 12.25
N GLN A 100 -6.71 25.77 12.90
CA GLN A 100 -5.59 26.60 13.36
C GLN A 100 -4.92 27.33 12.19
N VAL A 101 -4.68 26.64 11.06
CA VAL A 101 -4.11 27.27 9.87
C VAL A 101 -5.02 28.34 9.29
N ALA A 102 -6.32 28.09 9.24
CA ALA A 102 -7.31 29.08 8.76
C ALA A 102 -7.36 30.33 9.64
N GLU A 103 -7.20 30.18 10.95
CA GLU A 103 -7.24 31.29 11.93
C GLU A 103 -5.90 32.04 12.04
N GLN A 104 -4.77 31.34 11.99
CA GLN A 104 -3.43 31.88 12.32
C GLN A 104 -2.50 32.01 11.12
N GLY A 105 -2.89 31.47 9.94
CA GLY A 105 -2.11 31.50 8.69
C GLY A 105 -0.98 30.47 8.62
N THR A 106 -0.18 30.33 9.65
CA THR A 106 0.94 29.39 9.70
C THR A 106 1.04 28.68 11.05
N VAL A 107 1.46 27.42 11.05
CA VAL A 107 1.68 26.65 12.26
C VAL A 107 3.09 26.05 12.21
N THR A 108 3.84 26.22 13.29
CA THR A 108 5.21 25.74 13.40
C THR A 108 5.23 24.20 13.44
N GLU A 109 6.12 23.60 12.67
CA GLU A 109 6.37 22.17 12.69
C GLU A 109 7.19 21.75 13.91
N GLU A 110 6.76 20.68 14.60
CA GLU A 110 7.51 20.13 15.73
C GLU A 110 8.78 19.42 15.25
N ALA A 111 9.84 19.49 16.08
CA ALA A 111 11.07 18.73 15.81
C ALA A 111 10.83 17.24 16.08
N LEU A 112 11.07 16.41 15.05
CA LEU A 112 10.86 14.96 15.09
C LEU A 112 12.18 14.19 15.09
N GLY A 113 12.12 12.91 15.48
CA GLY A 113 13.17 11.94 15.29
C GLY A 113 13.47 11.70 13.78
N HIS A 114 14.59 10.99 13.50
CA HIS A 114 15.00 10.78 12.09
C HIS A 114 13.94 10.03 11.28
N ARG A 115 13.41 8.94 11.79
CA ARG A 115 12.39 8.12 11.12
C ARG A 115 11.09 8.89 10.95
N GLU A 116 10.63 9.52 12.02
CA GLU A 116 9.38 10.30 12.01
C GLU A 116 9.46 11.50 11.06
N ALA A 117 10.62 12.18 10.98
CA ALA A 117 10.82 13.27 10.03
C ALA A 117 10.75 12.77 8.57
N ARG A 118 11.32 11.59 8.26
CA ARG A 118 11.19 10.98 6.94
C ARG A 118 9.75 10.55 6.64
N GLU A 119 9.06 9.94 7.60
CA GLU A 119 7.64 9.59 7.46
C GLU A 119 6.79 10.86 7.18
N ARG A 120 7.09 11.97 7.85
CA ARG A 120 6.41 13.26 7.61
C ARG A 120 6.68 13.80 6.20
N VAL A 121 7.95 13.83 5.77
CA VAL A 121 8.32 14.25 4.41
C VAL A 121 7.69 13.33 3.36
N GLY A 122 7.60 12.03 3.63
CA GLY A 122 6.92 11.06 2.77
C GLY A 122 5.42 11.30 2.62
N GLY A 123 4.77 11.67 3.72
CA GLY A 123 3.36 12.07 3.67
C GLY A 123 3.14 13.31 2.80
N TYR A 124 4.01 14.32 2.93
CA TYR A 124 3.97 15.50 2.08
C TYR A 124 4.19 15.14 0.60
N ALA A 125 5.21 14.35 0.32
CA ALA A 125 5.52 13.89 -1.03
C ALA A 125 4.37 13.10 -1.65
N SER A 126 3.70 12.24 -0.88
CA SER A 126 2.54 11.48 -1.35
C SER A 126 1.42 12.39 -1.88
N ALA A 127 1.12 13.49 -1.19
CA ALA A 127 0.12 14.45 -1.64
C ALA A 127 0.54 15.17 -2.92
N VAL A 128 1.81 15.60 -2.99
CA VAL A 128 2.36 16.27 -4.18
C VAL A 128 2.35 15.35 -5.40
N PHE A 129 2.64 14.06 -5.21
CA PHE A 129 2.68 13.10 -6.32
C PHE A 129 1.30 12.78 -6.90
N GLU A 130 0.22 12.89 -6.11
CA GLU A 130 -1.14 12.54 -6.59
C GLU A 130 -1.55 13.29 -7.85
N ASP A 131 -1.14 14.54 -8.00
CA ASP A 131 -1.50 15.41 -9.10
C ASP A 131 -0.51 15.39 -10.28
N LEU A 132 0.60 14.63 -10.19
CA LEU A 132 1.63 14.58 -11.22
C LEU A 132 1.39 13.41 -12.19
N SER A 133 1.60 13.66 -13.48
CA SER A 133 1.68 12.62 -14.51
C SER A 133 3.04 11.88 -14.46
N VAL A 134 3.14 10.75 -15.17
CA VAL A 134 4.40 9.97 -15.25
C VAL A 134 5.58 10.80 -15.79
N PRO A 135 5.44 11.60 -16.88
CA PRO A 135 6.53 12.47 -17.35
C PRO A 135 6.92 13.56 -16.35
N GLU A 136 5.95 14.12 -15.60
CA GLU A 136 6.24 15.11 -14.56
C GLU A 136 6.97 14.47 -13.38
N LEU A 137 6.60 13.26 -12.96
CA LEU A 137 7.34 12.50 -11.95
C LEU A 137 8.79 12.24 -12.40
N GLU A 138 9.01 11.88 -13.67
CA GLU A 138 10.35 11.68 -14.22
C GLU A 138 11.18 12.98 -14.16
N SER A 139 10.58 14.12 -14.51
CA SER A 139 11.24 15.43 -14.41
C SER A 139 11.59 15.77 -12.95
N VAL A 140 10.66 15.55 -12.02
CA VAL A 140 10.85 15.79 -10.57
C VAL A 140 11.97 14.91 -10.00
N GLU A 141 12.02 13.63 -10.39
CA GLU A 141 13.06 12.69 -9.99
C GLU A 141 14.46 13.21 -10.40
N ASP A 142 14.63 13.55 -11.68
CA ASP A 142 15.89 14.03 -12.23
C ASP A 142 16.34 15.37 -11.62
N GLU A 143 15.40 16.29 -11.40
CA GLU A 143 15.67 17.60 -10.78
C GLU A 143 16.05 17.47 -9.30
N LEU A 144 15.34 16.64 -8.52
CA LEU A 144 15.68 16.35 -7.12
C LEU A 144 17.04 15.67 -7.01
N PHE A 145 17.33 14.71 -7.89
CA PHE A 145 18.64 14.06 -7.94
C PHE A 145 19.76 15.06 -8.19
N ARG A 146 19.60 15.92 -9.21
CA ARG A 146 20.60 16.97 -9.51
C ARG A 146 20.79 17.93 -8.33
N PHE A 147 19.70 18.36 -7.69
CA PHE A 147 19.77 19.23 -6.52
C PHE A 147 20.48 18.55 -5.35
N ALA A 148 20.16 17.29 -5.05
CA ALA A 148 20.84 16.52 -4.02
C ALA A 148 22.37 16.43 -4.26
N ARG A 149 22.77 16.22 -5.53
CA ARG A 149 24.21 16.20 -5.91
C ARG A 149 24.89 17.56 -5.74
N ILE A 150 24.20 18.66 -6.08
CA ILE A 150 24.73 20.02 -5.87
C ILE A 150 24.92 20.30 -4.38
N VAL A 151 23.92 20.02 -3.54
CA VAL A 151 24.02 20.20 -2.08
C VAL A 151 25.12 19.32 -1.50
N GLY A 152 25.23 18.06 -1.94
CA GLY A 152 26.27 17.13 -1.50
C GLY A 152 27.69 17.57 -1.87
N ALA A 153 27.86 18.15 -3.06
CA ALA A 153 29.15 18.59 -3.60
C ALA A 153 29.60 19.97 -3.09
N THR A 154 28.69 20.79 -2.52
CA THR A 154 28.96 22.17 -2.09
C THR A 154 28.93 22.25 -0.56
N PRO A 155 30.09 22.22 0.14
CA PRO A 155 30.14 22.20 1.61
C PRO A 155 29.45 23.40 2.25
N GLU A 156 29.58 24.59 1.65
CA GLU A 156 28.99 25.84 2.13
C GLU A 156 27.46 25.79 2.07
N LEU A 157 26.91 25.31 0.96
CA LEU A 157 25.45 25.15 0.80
C LEU A 157 24.92 24.10 1.78
N ARG A 158 25.60 22.97 1.91
CA ARG A 158 25.23 21.93 2.88
C ARG A 158 25.27 22.43 4.31
N ALA A 159 26.30 23.25 4.66
CA ALA A 159 26.40 23.86 5.98
C ALA A 159 25.24 24.85 6.21
N ALA A 160 24.95 25.74 5.25
CA ALA A 160 23.85 26.70 5.36
C ALA A 160 22.48 26.02 5.51
N LEU A 161 22.18 25.00 4.71
CA LEU A 161 20.91 24.26 4.79
C LEU A 161 20.80 23.39 6.04
N GLY A 162 21.93 22.91 6.57
CA GLY A 162 22.03 22.07 7.76
C GLY A 162 22.09 22.82 9.08
N ASP A 163 22.27 24.13 9.05
CA ASP A 163 22.42 24.98 10.24
C ASP A 163 21.10 25.13 10.99
N ARG A 164 21.08 24.72 12.25
CA ARG A 164 19.90 24.82 13.12
C ARG A 164 19.70 26.20 13.71
N ASP A 165 20.76 26.97 13.81
CA ASP A 165 20.73 28.31 14.35
C ASP A 165 20.19 29.33 13.35
N LEU A 166 20.20 28.97 12.06
CA LEU A 166 19.54 29.74 11.01
C LEU A 166 18.02 29.51 11.05
N PRO A 167 17.22 30.59 11.00
CA PRO A 167 15.77 30.49 10.85
C PRO A 167 15.39 29.67 9.61
N THR A 168 14.35 28.85 9.74
CA THR A 168 13.86 28.02 8.63
C THR A 168 13.49 28.84 7.42
N SER A 169 12.98 30.07 7.59
CA SER A 169 12.66 31.00 6.50
C SER A 169 13.88 31.39 5.68
N LEU A 170 15.04 31.61 6.32
CA LEU A 170 16.28 31.91 5.58
C LEU A 170 16.79 30.68 4.81
N ARG A 171 16.72 29.51 5.41
CA ARG A 171 17.12 28.27 4.71
C ARG A 171 16.23 27.97 3.51
N ARG A 172 14.91 28.20 3.62
CA ARG A 172 13.97 28.14 2.49
C ARG A 172 14.33 29.18 1.42
N GLY A 173 14.61 30.43 1.81
CA GLY A 173 15.03 31.47 0.88
C GLY A 173 16.23 31.05 0.02
N VAL A 174 17.19 30.33 0.58
CA VAL A 174 18.32 29.78 -0.20
C VAL A 174 17.84 28.75 -1.25
N VAL A 175 16.88 27.89 -0.91
CA VAL A 175 16.31 26.92 -1.85
C VAL A 175 15.53 27.64 -2.95
N ASP A 176 14.70 28.62 -2.58
CA ASP A 176 13.93 29.44 -3.51
C ASP A 176 14.85 30.16 -4.52
N ASP A 177 15.90 30.81 -4.05
CA ASP A 177 16.87 31.55 -4.91
C ASP A 177 17.57 30.60 -5.90
N LEU A 178 17.84 29.39 -5.52
CA LEU A 178 18.49 28.39 -6.35
C LEU A 178 17.56 27.77 -7.39
N LEU A 179 16.31 27.46 -7.01
CA LEU A 179 15.42 26.60 -7.77
C LEU A 179 14.22 27.32 -8.41
N ALA A 180 13.74 28.45 -7.85
CA ALA A 180 12.53 29.11 -8.34
C ALA A 180 12.65 29.51 -9.82
N GLY A 181 11.64 29.11 -10.60
CA GLY A 181 11.58 29.33 -12.04
C GLY A 181 12.56 28.52 -12.89
N LYS A 182 13.33 27.60 -12.29
CA LYS A 182 14.31 26.75 -12.98
C LYS A 182 13.95 25.27 -12.95
N VAL A 183 13.06 24.88 -12.06
CA VAL A 183 12.62 23.49 -11.85
C VAL A 183 11.10 23.40 -11.86
N HIS A 184 10.57 22.18 -11.93
CA HIS A 184 9.15 21.94 -11.81
C HIS A 184 8.62 22.44 -10.44
N PRO A 185 7.41 23.02 -10.36
CA PRO A 185 6.87 23.52 -9.08
C PRO A 185 6.80 22.47 -7.96
N ALA A 186 6.58 21.21 -8.31
CA ALA A 186 6.59 20.13 -7.34
C ALA A 186 7.98 19.87 -6.76
N THR A 187 9.04 19.96 -7.58
CA THR A 187 10.43 19.84 -7.13
C THR A 187 10.78 20.92 -6.10
N LEU A 188 10.40 22.18 -6.38
CA LEU A 188 10.60 23.27 -5.44
C LEU A 188 9.88 23.01 -4.10
N ARG A 189 8.59 22.64 -4.14
CA ARG A 189 7.83 22.32 -2.92
C ARG A 189 8.45 21.20 -2.11
N LEU A 190 8.89 20.12 -2.77
CA LEU A 190 9.52 18.98 -2.11
C LEU A 190 10.86 19.35 -1.48
N ALA A 191 11.70 20.13 -2.20
CA ALA A 191 12.98 20.61 -1.70
C ALA A 191 12.78 21.54 -0.49
N ASP A 192 11.84 22.48 -0.57
CA ASP A 192 11.47 23.35 0.54
C ASP A 192 10.98 22.57 1.75
N TYR A 193 10.09 21.60 1.52
CA TYR A 193 9.56 20.82 2.63
C TYR A 193 10.60 19.86 3.24
N ALA A 194 11.58 19.41 2.47
CA ALA A 194 12.73 18.69 3.03
C ALA A 194 13.48 19.52 4.09
N ILE A 195 13.51 20.86 3.94
CA ILE A 195 14.12 21.79 4.91
C ILE A 195 13.22 22.03 6.12
N VAL A 196 11.90 22.14 5.92
CA VAL A 196 10.91 22.44 6.97
C VAL A 196 10.55 21.18 7.77
N GLY A 197 10.11 20.17 7.07
CA GLY A 197 9.58 18.91 7.63
C GLY A 197 10.65 17.88 7.93
N GLY A 198 11.82 17.98 7.30
CA GLY A 198 12.96 17.11 7.47
C GLY A 198 13.84 17.45 8.67
N ARG A 199 14.99 16.77 8.76
CA ARG A 199 16.02 17.11 9.74
C ARG A 199 17.13 17.95 9.10
N PRO A 200 17.47 19.11 9.65
CA PRO A 200 18.50 19.97 9.07
C PRO A 200 19.86 19.27 8.81
N ARG A 201 20.27 18.38 9.71
CA ARG A 201 21.55 17.63 9.56
C ARG A 201 21.52 16.51 8.52
N ASP A 202 20.34 16.18 7.98
CA ASP A 202 20.15 15.07 7.03
C ASP A 202 19.44 15.54 5.74
N VAL A 203 19.73 16.77 5.30
CA VAL A 203 19.09 17.34 4.11
C VAL A 203 19.42 16.50 2.87
N VAL A 204 20.69 16.14 2.66
CA VAL A 204 21.11 15.33 1.50
C VAL A 204 20.46 13.95 1.54
N GLY A 205 20.50 13.26 2.68
CA GLY A 205 19.86 11.96 2.83
C GLY A 205 18.34 12.02 2.69
N THR A 206 17.70 13.14 3.05
CA THR A 206 16.26 13.34 2.83
C THR A 206 15.94 13.56 1.35
N LEU A 207 16.78 14.32 0.63
CA LEU A 207 16.64 14.53 -0.83
C LEU A 207 16.86 13.22 -1.60
N ASP A 208 17.92 12.46 -1.28
CA ASP A 208 18.17 11.15 -1.91
C ASP A 208 17.01 10.18 -1.68
N TRP A 209 16.48 10.16 -0.46
CA TRP A 209 15.31 9.35 -0.14
C TRP A 209 14.04 9.81 -0.89
N LEU A 210 13.85 11.13 -1.11
CA LEU A 210 12.75 11.65 -1.93
C LEU A 210 12.88 11.19 -3.39
N VAL A 211 14.10 11.14 -3.95
CA VAL A 211 14.33 10.58 -5.29
C VAL A 211 13.83 9.12 -5.38
N GLU A 212 14.14 8.30 -4.38
CA GLU A 212 13.64 6.92 -4.29
C GLU A 212 12.10 6.89 -4.24
N GLN A 213 11.48 7.78 -3.44
CA GLN A 213 10.01 7.85 -3.34
C GLN A 213 9.34 8.28 -4.65
N VAL A 214 9.95 9.18 -5.43
CA VAL A 214 9.44 9.56 -6.75
C VAL A 214 9.54 8.39 -7.72
N ALA A 215 10.67 7.68 -7.73
CA ALA A 215 10.89 6.51 -8.56
C ALA A 215 9.86 5.40 -8.25
N ASP A 216 9.60 5.14 -6.98
CA ASP A 216 8.57 4.20 -6.53
C ASP A 216 7.16 4.65 -6.99
N ALA A 217 6.80 5.92 -6.78
CA ALA A 217 5.52 6.48 -7.20
C ALA A 217 5.33 6.37 -8.71
N ARG A 218 6.38 6.60 -9.50
CA ARG A 218 6.38 6.40 -10.95
C ARG A 218 6.22 4.91 -11.31
N GLY A 219 6.93 4.02 -10.64
CA GLY A 219 6.83 2.58 -10.83
C GLY A 219 5.40 2.06 -10.63
N TRP A 220 4.70 2.55 -9.64
CA TRP A 220 3.29 2.22 -9.38
C TRP A 220 2.30 2.80 -10.41
N ARG A 221 2.72 3.74 -11.24
CA ARG A 221 1.88 4.35 -12.28
C ARG A 221 2.08 3.76 -13.67
N VAL A 222 3.10 2.95 -13.87
CA VAL A 222 3.33 2.26 -15.14
C VAL A 222 2.87 0.81 -15.02
N ALA A 223 1.74 0.50 -15.65
CA ALA A 223 1.23 -0.86 -15.75
C ALA A 223 1.77 -1.51 -17.03
N ARG A 224 2.69 -2.46 -16.89
CA ARG A 224 3.18 -3.29 -17.99
C ARG A 224 2.25 -4.47 -18.18
N VAL A 225 1.58 -4.52 -19.33
CA VAL A 225 0.65 -5.60 -19.68
C VAL A 225 1.23 -6.42 -20.82
N ARG A 226 1.41 -7.71 -20.58
CA ARG A 226 1.68 -8.68 -21.65
C ARG A 226 0.38 -9.42 -21.97
N ALA A 227 -0.06 -9.37 -23.23
CA ALA A 227 -1.28 -10.01 -23.70
C ALA A 227 -0.95 -11.03 -24.79
N GLY A 228 -1.68 -12.14 -24.86
CA GLY A 228 -1.49 -13.17 -25.90
C GLY A 228 -1.94 -12.73 -27.29
N GLN A 229 -2.71 -11.65 -27.40
CA GLN A 229 -3.21 -11.05 -28.64
C GLN A 229 -3.31 -9.53 -28.50
N GLU A 230 -3.52 -8.85 -29.63
CA GLU A 230 -3.74 -7.38 -29.58
C GLU A 230 -4.93 -7.02 -28.69
N VAL A 231 -4.74 -6.01 -27.87
CA VAL A 231 -5.76 -5.44 -26.99
C VAL A 231 -6.39 -4.26 -27.72
N ASP A 232 -7.68 -4.30 -27.95
CA ASP A 232 -8.41 -3.23 -28.64
C ASP A 232 -8.54 -1.97 -27.76
N ALA A 233 -9.04 -0.87 -28.35
CA ALA A 233 -9.11 0.42 -27.65
C ALA A 233 -10.07 0.39 -26.45
N GLU A 234 -11.17 -0.36 -26.53
CA GLU A 234 -12.14 -0.48 -25.45
C GLU A 234 -11.61 -1.38 -24.33
N GLU A 235 -11.01 -2.50 -24.65
CA GLU A 235 -10.33 -3.38 -23.70
C GLU A 235 -9.21 -2.63 -22.97
N ARG A 236 -8.43 -1.83 -23.69
CA ARG A 236 -7.37 -0.98 -23.13
C ARG A 236 -7.94 0.04 -22.15
N ARG A 237 -9.06 0.70 -22.49
CA ARG A 237 -9.74 1.65 -21.61
C ARG A 237 -10.21 0.99 -20.31
N VAL A 238 -10.93 -0.14 -20.42
CA VAL A 238 -11.43 -0.89 -19.27
C VAL A 238 -10.28 -1.38 -18.38
N LEU A 239 -9.19 -1.85 -19.00
CA LEU A 239 -8.01 -2.29 -18.28
C LEU A 239 -7.36 -1.13 -17.53
N SER A 240 -7.16 0.01 -18.20
CA SER A 240 -6.61 1.24 -17.58
C SER A 240 -7.44 1.70 -16.40
N GLU A 241 -8.76 1.75 -16.52
CA GLU A 241 -9.65 2.14 -15.41
C GLU A 241 -9.56 1.19 -14.20
N ARG A 242 -9.50 -0.12 -14.46
CA ARG A 242 -9.37 -1.12 -13.38
C ARG A 242 -8.01 -1.05 -12.70
N LEU A 243 -6.94 -0.90 -13.47
CA LEU A 243 -5.57 -0.82 -12.93
C LEU A 243 -5.34 0.50 -12.19
N SER A 244 -5.89 1.62 -12.68
CA SER A 244 -5.86 2.91 -11.95
C SER A 244 -6.55 2.81 -10.59
N ARG A 245 -7.66 2.09 -10.49
CA ARG A 245 -8.31 1.80 -9.19
C ARG A 245 -7.46 0.94 -8.28
N LEU A 246 -6.71 -0.02 -8.84
CA LEU A 246 -5.79 -0.86 -8.07
C LEU A 246 -4.56 -0.09 -7.61
N ALA A 247 -3.97 0.73 -8.46
CA ALA A 247 -2.81 1.56 -8.15
C ALA A 247 -3.14 2.76 -7.25
N GLY A 248 -4.42 3.18 -7.24
CA GLY A 248 -4.88 4.37 -6.49
C GLY A 248 -4.53 5.69 -7.17
N ALA A 249 -4.06 5.65 -8.43
CA ALA A 249 -3.73 6.82 -9.24
C ALA A 249 -3.86 6.50 -10.74
N PRO A 250 -4.15 7.51 -11.60
CA PRO A 250 -4.09 7.34 -13.05
C PRO A 250 -2.70 6.86 -13.47
N GLY A 251 -2.63 5.83 -14.29
CA GLY A 251 -1.37 5.24 -14.72
C GLY A 251 -1.26 5.10 -16.23
N GLU A 252 -0.03 5.01 -16.72
CA GLU A 252 0.29 4.69 -18.11
C GLU A 252 0.18 3.18 -18.33
N LEU A 253 -0.51 2.77 -19.41
CA LEU A 253 -0.67 1.38 -19.79
C LEU A 253 0.28 1.06 -20.95
N GLN A 254 1.33 0.29 -20.67
CA GLN A 254 2.25 -0.23 -21.66
C GLN A 254 1.83 -1.66 -22.02
N VAL A 255 1.24 -1.84 -23.22
CA VAL A 255 0.78 -3.15 -23.71
C VAL A 255 1.78 -3.72 -24.67
N THR A 256 2.25 -4.94 -24.41
CA THR A 256 3.11 -5.72 -25.30
C THR A 256 2.39 -7.01 -25.65
N VAL A 257 2.34 -7.34 -26.94
CA VAL A 257 1.80 -8.62 -27.41
C VAL A 257 2.88 -9.69 -27.29
N ASP A 258 2.60 -10.73 -26.52
CA ASP A 258 3.47 -11.89 -26.34
C ASP A 258 2.74 -13.17 -26.82
N PRO A 259 3.04 -13.65 -28.01
CA PRO A 259 2.39 -14.85 -28.58
C PRO A 259 2.64 -16.14 -27.77
N ALA A 260 3.63 -16.14 -26.86
CA ALA A 260 3.89 -17.26 -25.96
C ALA A 260 2.83 -17.38 -24.85
N LEU A 261 2.06 -16.33 -24.62
CA LEU A 261 0.87 -16.36 -23.77
C LEU A 261 -0.29 -16.88 -24.62
N LEU A 262 -0.67 -18.13 -24.44
CA LEU A 262 -1.74 -18.79 -25.22
C LEU A 262 -3.07 -18.03 -25.20
N ALA A 263 -3.41 -17.40 -24.07
CA ALA A 263 -4.56 -16.50 -23.88
C ALA A 263 -4.47 -15.80 -22.51
N GLY A 264 -5.16 -14.66 -22.38
CA GLY A 264 -5.20 -13.87 -21.15
C GLY A 264 -4.11 -12.81 -21.09
N VAL A 265 -3.94 -12.21 -19.90
CA VAL A 265 -3.00 -11.12 -19.68
C VAL A 265 -2.16 -11.37 -18.43
N SER A 266 -0.91 -10.95 -18.46
CA SER A 266 -0.05 -10.76 -17.29
C SER A 266 0.16 -9.27 -17.08
N VAL A 267 -0.01 -8.78 -15.87
CA VAL A 267 0.10 -7.36 -15.54
C VAL A 267 1.13 -7.21 -14.43
N GLU A 268 2.07 -6.28 -14.62
CA GLU A 268 3.07 -5.87 -13.64
C GLU A 268 2.88 -4.38 -13.33
N ILE A 269 2.73 -4.03 -12.05
CA ILE A 269 2.62 -2.64 -11.57
C ILE A 269 3.49 -2.52 -10.32
N GLY A 270 4.59 -1.78 -10.38
CA GLY A 270 5.55 -1.72 -9.29
C GLY A 270 6.06 -3.12 -8.94
N ASP A 271 5.86 -3.55 -7.71
CA ASP A 271 6.18 -4.89 -7.19
C ASP A 271 4.99 -5.89 -7.24
N LEU A 272 3.84 -5.44 -7.77
CA LEU A 272 2.65 -6.28 -7.93
C LEU A 272 2.64 -6.97 -9.29
N GLU A 273 2.65 -8.31 -9.29
CA GLU A 273 2.45 -9.13 -10.49
C GLU A 273 1.10 -9.85 -10.42
N LEU A 274 0.29 -9.66 -11.44
CA LEU A 274 -1.03 -10.28 -11.59
C LEU A 274 -1.02 -11.18 -12.85
N ASP A 275 -0.99 -12.49 -12.63
CA ASP A 275 -1.08 -13.47 -13.71
C ASP A 275 -2.55 -13.93 -13.90
N ALA A 276 -3.19 -13.44 -14.97
CA ALA A 276 -4.51 -13.85 -15.44
C ALA A 276 -4.44 -14.65 -16.75
N THR A 277 -3.27 -15.22 -17.08
CA THR A 277 -3.07 -16.05 -18.28
C THR A 277 -3.76 -17.41 -18.15
N ALA A 278 -4.03 -18.03 -19.31
CA ALA A 278 -4.55 -19.40 -19.35
C ALA A 278 -3.55 -20.39 -18.72
N ARG A 279 -2.24 -20.18 -18.90
CA ARG A 279 -1.18 -20.98 -18.30
C ARG A 279 -1.20 -20.89 -16.78
N GLY A 280 -1.23 -19.66 -16.22
CA GLY A 280 -1.28 -19.47 -14.77
C GLY A 280 -2.54 -20.03 -14.12
N ARG A 281 -3.68 -20.06 -14.85
CA ARG A 281 -4.89 -20.75 -14.39
C ARG A 281 -4.73 -22.27 -14.38
N LEU A 282 -4.09 -22.85 -15.40
CA LEU A 282 -3.81 -24.28 -15.48
C LEU A 282 -2.81 -24.73 -14.43
N ASP A 283 -1.78 -23.94 -14.15
CA ASP A 283 -0.78 -24.27 -13.14
C ASP A 283 -1.40 -24.21 -11.73
N ARG A 284 -2.21 -23.19 -11.42
CA ARG A 284 -3.00 -23.14 -10.18
C ARG A 284 -3.97 -24.29 -10.05
N LEU A 285 -4.61 -24.72 -11.15
CA LEU A 285 -5.49 -25.88 -11.15
C LEU A 285 -4.70 -27.18 -10.89
N ARG A 286 -3.52 -27.34 -11.49
CA ARG A 286 -2.62 -28.47 -11.22
C ARG A 286 -2.17 -28.53 -9.78
N GLU A 287 -1.77 -27.39 -9.21
CA GLU A 287 -1.39 -27.30 -7.79
C GLU A 287 -2.56 -27.64 -6.88
N HIS A 288 -3.76 -27.17 -7.20
CA HIS A 288 -4.96 -27.44 -6.42
C HIS A 288 -5.36 -28.92 -6.47
N VAL A 289 -5.24 -29.55 -7.64
CA VAL A 289 -5.47 -31.00 -7.83
C VAL A 289 -4.38 -31.82 -7.11
N ALA A 290 -3.12 -31.39 -7.20
CA ALA A 290 -2.01 -32.06 -6.52
C ALA A 290 -2.12 -31.97 -4.99
N ALA A 291 -2.57 -30.82 -4.45
CA ALA A 291 -2.74 -30.59 -3.02
C ALA A 291 -3.95 -31.34 -2.41
N LYS A 292 -5.03 -31.54 -3.18
CA LYS A 292 -6.26 -32.21 -2.71
C LYS A 292 -6.32 -33.71 -3.01
N GLY A 293 -5.41 -34.24 -3.82
CA GLY A 293 -5.45 -35.65 -4.23
C GLY A 293 -6.67 -35.99 -5.12
N TRP A 294 -6.52 -36.95 -6.03
CA TRP A 294 -7.58 -37.40 -6.96
C TRP A 294 -8.85 -37.93 -6.23
N THR A 295 -8.76 -38.28 -4.97
CA THR A 295 -9.83 -38.89 -4.18
C THR A 295 -10.91 -37.91 -3.75
N ASP A 296 -10.60 -36.62 -3.57
CA ASP A 296 -11.58 -35.63 -3.11
C ASP A 296 -12.40 -34.97 -4.25
N LEU A 297 -12.00 -35.16 -5.51
CA LEU A 297 -12.69 -34.60 -6.67
C LEU A 297 -13.85 -35.46 -7.21
N GLY A 298 -14.26 -36.52 -6.47
CA GLY A 298 -15.43 -37.33 -6.82
C GLY A 298 -15.22 -38.28 -8.00
N PHE A 299 -14.06 -38.28 -8.68
CA PHE A 299 -13.76 -39.19 -9.77
C PHE A 299 -13.30 -40.58 -9.36
N GLY A 300 -13.06 -40.79 -8.05
CA GLY A 300 -12.58 -42.06 -7.52
C GLY A 300 -13.67 -43.08 -7.17
N ARG A 301 -14.94 -42.73 -7.23
CA ARG A 301 -16.04 -43.65 -6.87
C ARG A 301 -16.58 -44.46 -8.04
N SER A 302 -16.34 -44.06 -9.27
CA SER A 302 -16.90 -44.65 -10.46
C SER A 302 -16.11 -45.87 -10.98
N VAL A 303 -14.85 -46.04 -10.58
CA VAL A 303 -14.00 -47.13 -11.10
C VAL A 303 -13.95 -48.34 -10.17
N ARG A 304 -14.26 -48.20 -8.86
CA ARG A 304 -14.32 -49.36 -7.93
C ARG A 304 -15.62 -50.16 -8.00
N SER A 305 -16.76 -49.53 -8.31
CA SER A 305 -18.03 -50.21 -8.46
C SER A 305 -18.15 -51.08 -9.68
N ALA A 306 -17.38 -50.81 -10.75
CA ALA A 306 -17.39 -51.60 -11.97
C ALA A 306 -16.50 -52.87 -11.91
N HIS A 307 -15.54 -52.92 -10.97
CA HIS A 307 -14.70 -54.10 -10.81
C HIS A 307 -15.24 -55.08 -9.73
N GLU A 308 -16.05 -54.62 -8.79
CA GLU A 308 -16.69 -55.51 -7.78
C GLU A 308 -17.94 -56.23 -8.32
N GLU A 309 -18.63 -55.69 -9.32
CA GLU A 309 -19.77 -56.33 -9.96
C GLU A 309 -19.41 -57.47 -10.95
N GLN A 310 -18.15 -57.54 -11.39
CA GLN A 310 -17.67 -58.63 -12.27
C GLN A 310 -16.98 -59.77 -11.54
N ALA A 311 -16.70 -59.65 -10.22
CA ALA A 311 -16.08 -60.69 -9.40
C ALA A 311 -17.07 -61.58 -8.62
N GLY A 312 -18.37 -61.27 -8.71
CA GLY A 312 -19.42 -61.92 -7.91
C GLY A 312 -20.20 -63.06 -8.56
N GLN A 313 -19.85 -63.49 -9.83
CA GLN A 313 -20.53 -64.59 -10.50
C GLN A 313 -19.57 -65.72 -10.82
N GLY A 314 -19.51 -66.71 -9.94
CA GLY A 314 -18.90 -68.00 -10.28
C GLY A 314 -18.13 -68.70 -9.17
N ARG A 315 -18.82 -69.36 -8.20
CA ARG A 315 -18.35 -70.63 -7.65
C ARG A 315 -19.49 -71.36 -6.87
N PRO A 316 -19.72 -72.61 -7.14
CA PRO A 316 -20.69 -73.42 -6.44
C PRO A 316 -20.13 -73.99 -5.11
N PRO A 317 -20.98 -74.49 -4.18
CA PRO A 317 -20.60 -74.82 -2.82
C PRO A 317 -20.03 -76.25 -2.71
N GLY A 318 -19.06 -76.42 -1.83
CA GLY A 318 -18.52 -77.79 -1.47
C GLY A 318 -17.69 -77.76 -0.19
N GLN A 319 -18.37 -78.23 0.87
CA GLN A 319 -17.89 -79.12 1.94
C GLN A 319 -16.60 -78.91 2.71
N GLY A 320 -16.67 -78.59 4.00
CA GLY A 320 -16.33 -79.55 5.04
C GLY A 320 -14.90 -79.49 5.57
N GLY A 321 -14.72 -79.35 6.87
CA GLY A 321 -13.51 -79.70 7.60
C GLY A 321 -13.22 -78.83 8.81
N GLU A 322 -13.64 -79.34 9.92
CA GLU A 322 -13.23 -78.99 11.30
C GLU A 322 -11.70 -79.02 11.48
N ASP A 323 -11.10 -78.16 12.30
CA ASP A 323 -10.48 -78.66 13.54
C ASP A 323 -9.77 -77.48 14.31
N GLU A 324 -10.02 -77.53 15.57
CA GLU A 324 -9.42 -77.14 16.82
C GLU A 324 -8.02 -76.55 16.86
N GLY A 325 -7.85 -75.68 17.86
CA GLY A 325 -6.59 -75.64 18.61
C GLY A 325 -6.09 -74.27 19.09
N ALA A 326 -6.60 -73.84 20.21
CA ALA A 326 -5.93 -73.50 21.47
C ALA A 326 -4.67 -72.63 21.48
N GLY A 327 -4.67 -71.61 22.34
CA GLY A 327 -3.50 -71.24 23.08
C GLY A 327 -3.24 -69.73 23.21
N GLY A 328 -3.76 -69.06 24.28
CA GLY A 328 -3.10 -67.87 24.83
C GLY A 328 -1.93 -68.32 25.74
N PRO A 329 -1.34 -67.50 26.63
CA PRO A 329 -1.72 -66.17 27.10
C PRO A 329 -0.52 -65.20 27.38
N ALA A 330 -0.84 -63.95 27.75
CA ALA A 330 -0.29 -63.14 28.86
C ALA A 330 1.20 -62.68 28.87
N GLY A 331 1.34 -61.45 29.30
CA GLY A 331 2.53 -60.92 29.97
C GLY A 331 2.77 -59.44 29.70
N THR A 332 2.19 -58.54 30.44
CA THR A 332 2.59 -57.84 31.68
C THR A 332 3.96 -57.13 31.63
N GLY A 333 3.86 -55.87 32.03
CA GLY A 333 4.95 -55.21 32.80
C GLY A 333 5.40 -53.90 32.20
N ARG A 334 4.94 -52.75 32.67
CA ARG A 334 5.36 -52.00 33.86
C ARG A 334 6.47 -50.99 33.62
N GLU A 335 6.09 -49.74 33.82
CA GLU A 335 6.67 -48.69 34.66
C GLU A 335 8.20 -48.37 34.48
N THR A 336 8.60 -47.12 34.37
CA THR A 336 8.86 -46.10 35.41
C THR A 336 9.49 -44.87 34.76
N ARG A 337 9.00 -43.64 34.99
CA ARG A 337 9.46 -42.64 35.97
C ARG A 337 10.92 -42.14 35.86
N GLY A 338 11.05 -40.82 35.89
CA GLY A 338 12.18 -40.05 36.37
C GLY A 338 12.33 -38.76 35.58
N THR A 339 11.80 -37.69 36.02
CA THR A 339 12.18 -36.66 37.02
C THR A 339 13.51 -35.96 36.76
N GLU A 340 13.37 -34.66 36.86
CA GLU A 340 14.29 -33.65 37.47
C GLU A 340 15.34 -33.02 36.57
N GLU A 341 15.19 -31.78 36.46
CA GLU A 341 15.77 -30.58 37.17
C GLU A 341 17.08 -30.13 36.54
N SER A 342 17.41 -28.95 36.25
CA SER A 342 17.48 -27.73 37.02
C SER A 342 18.51 -26.79 36.40
N ARG A 343 18.25 -25.49 36.38
CA ARG A 343 19.18 -24.34 36.55
C ARG A 343 20.34 -24.18 35.54
N GLY A 344 20.63 -23.07 35.05
CA GLY A 344 20.71 -21.70 35.49
C GLY A 344 21.77 -20.95 34.70
N SER A 345 21.61 -19.75 34.55
CA SER A 345 22.43 -18.56 34.38
C SER A 345 21.96 -17.68 33.24
#